data_6eec260e3d8046fedcad0bcb7447a45c
#
_entry.id   6eec260e3d8046fedcad0bcb7447a45c
#
_cell.length_a   1.000
_cell.length_b   1.000
_cell.length_c   1.000
_cell.angle_alpha   90.00
_cell.angle_beta   90.00
_cell.angle_gamma   90.00
#
_symmetry.space_group_name_H-M   'P 1'
#
loop_
_entity.id
_entity.type
_entity.pdbx_description
1 polymer ?
#
loop_
_entity_poly.entity_id
_entity_poly.type
_entity_poly.pdbx_seq_one_letter_code
_entity_poly.pdbx_strand_id
1 'polypeptide(L)'
;YTNEKAALIVREMAELLMFRLTEKKLVTDSLTLEVGYDRENVDSGGYRGTTQTDRYGRTLPKAAHGTVRLEVPTNLGSQIVEQSVKLFRRITDPALTVRRINLTANRVQEDAGVEQVDLFHDTQKQEKEKRLQQTMLDIRNRFGKNALLKASSYEEGATMRQRNGQIGGHKA
;
A
#
# COMPACT_ATOMS: atom_id res chain seq x y z
N TYR A 1 14.07 6.83 1.04
CA TYR A 1 13.52 6.91 -0.32
C TYR A 1 12.97 8.29 -0.61
N THR A 2 13.08 8.72 -1.86
CA THR A 2 12.37 9.92 -2.33
C THR A 2 10.86 9.69 -2.27
N ASN A 3 10.09 10.77 -2.30
CA ASN A 3 8.62 10.67 -2.31
C ASN A 3 8.10 9.83 -3.50
N GLU A 4 8.68 9.99 -4.69
CA GLU A 4 8.28 9.23 -5.88
C GLU A 4 8.59 7.72 -5.74
N LYS A 5 9.76 7.38 -5.22
CA LYS A 5 10.11 5.97 -4.93
C LYS A 5 9.20 5.39 -3.85
N ALA A 6 8.89 6.17 -2.83
CA ALA A 6 7.96 5.76 -1.78
C ALA A 6 6.55 5.53 -2.31
N ALA A 7 6.09 6.31 -3.29
CA ALA A 7 4.79 6.09 -3.94
C ALA A 7 4.75 4.72 -4.67
N LEU A 8 5.84 4.31 -5.32
CA LEU A 8 5.94 2.98 -5.92
C LEU A 8 5.83 1.87 -4.86
N ILE A 9 6.49 2.06 -3.72
CA ILE A 9 6.43 1.11 -2.61
C ILE A 9 4.99 1.00 -2.05
N VAL A 10 4.29 2.12 -1.92
CA VAL A 10 2.87 2.11 -1.50
C VAL A 10 2.02 1.31 -2.48
N ARG A 11 2.25 1.48 -3.78
CA ARG A 11 1.56 0.69 -4.81
C ARG A 11 1.82 -0.81 -4.64
N GLU A 12 3.08 -1.20 -4.47
CA GLU A 12 3.44 -2.60 -4.23
C GLU A 12 2.79 -3.17 -2.97
N MET A 13 2.78 -2.40 -1.88
CA MET A 13 2.13 -2.80 -0.63
C MET A 13 0.63 -2.96 -0.80
N ALA A 14 -0.01 -2.07 -1.54
CA ALA A 14 -1.45 -2.15 -1.84
C ALA A 14 -1.78 -3.39 -2.69
N GLU A 15 -0.95 -3.73 -3.66
CA GLU A 15 -1.11 -4.97 -4.44
C GLU A 15 -0.96 -6.22 -3.57
N LEU A 16 0.01 -6.25 -2.65
CA LEU A 16 0.15 -7.34 -1.70
C LEU A 16 -1.07 -7.45 -0.76
N LEU A 17 -1.58 -6.33 -0.30
CA LEU A 17 -2.79 -6.30 0.53
C LEU A 17 -3.99 -6.86 -0.23
N MET A 18 -4.16 -6.48 -1.49
CA MET A 18 -5.20 -7.02 -2.38
C MET A 18 -5.11 -8.55 -2.48
N PHE A 19 -3.92 -9.09 -2.69
CA PHE A 19 -3.73 -10.54 -2.77
C PHE A 19 -4.06 -11.24 -1.46
N ARG A 20 -3.69 -10.66 -0.32
CA ARG A 20 -4.02 -11.22 1.00
C ARG A 20 -5.52 -11.24 1.26
N LEU A 21 -6.21 -10.15 0.91
CA LEU A 21 -7.66 -10.08 1.04
C LEU A 21 -8.35 -11.09 0.13
N THR A 22 -7.93 -11.20 -1.12
CA THR A 22 -8.47 -12.15 -2.09
C THR A 22 -8.27 -13.60 -1.62
N GLU A 23 -7.08 -13.93 -1.14
CA GLU A 23 -6.75 -15.28 -0.64
C GLU A 23 -7.63 -15.69 0.53
N LYS A 24 -7.87 -14.77 1.47
CA LYS A 24 -8.68 -14.99 2.66
C LYS A 24 -10.16 -14.77 2.43
N LYS A 25 -10.57 -14.39 1.21
CA LYS A 25 -11.95 -14.04 0.86
C LYS A 25 -12.52 -12.95 1.76
N LEU A 26 -11.73 -11.90 1.94
CA LEU A 26 -12.06 -10.74 2.75
C LEU A 26 -12.17 -9.49 1.89
N VAL A 27 -12.93 -8.51 2.38
CA VAL A 27 -13.05 -7.17 1.81
C VAL A 27 -12.84 -6.12 2.89
N THR A 28 -12.48 -4.91 2.48
CA THR A 28 -12.32 -3.77 3.39
C THR A 28 -12.97 -2.52 2.81
N ASP A 29 -13.43 -1.63 3.68
CA ASP A 29 -13.92 -0.31 3.30
C ASP A 29 -13.11 0.83 3.91
N SER A 30 -11.98 0.52 4.53
CA SER A 30 -11.14 1.54 5.18
C SER A 30 -9.68 1.16 5.11
N LEU A 31 -8.85 2.12 4.70
CA LEU A 31 -7.39 1.97 4.63
C LEU A 31 -6.74 3.05 5.48
N THR A 32 -5.75 2.67 6.27
CA THR A 32 -4.91 3.59 7.05
C THR A 32 -3.48 3.51 6.54
N LEU A 33 -2.88 4.66 6.33
CA LEU A 33 -1.49 4.80 5.91
C LEU A 33 -0.73 5.62 6.94
N GLU A 34 0.42 5.13 7.34
CA GLU A 34 1.38 5.84 8.19
C GLU A 34 2.72 5.88 7.47
N VAL A 35 3.30 7.08 7.38
CA VAL A 35 4.57 7.32 6.69
C VAL A 35 5.55 7.99 7.64
N GLY A 36 6.63 7.28 7.96
CA GLY A 36 7.74 7.83 8.75
C GLY A 36 8.81 8.42 7.86
N TYR A 37 9.29 9.61 8.21
CA TYR A 37 10.31 10.32 7.46
C TYR A 37 11.71 10.03 8.00
N ASP A 38 12.70 10.25 7.15
CA ASP A 38 14.09 10.09 7.52
C ASP A 38 14.57 11.23 8.43
N ARG A 39 15.43 10.91 9.38
CA ARG A 39 16.06 11.85 10.30
C ARG A 39 16.89 12.90 9.55
N GLU A 40 17.49 12.55 8.44
CA GLU A 40 18.27 13.45 7.61
C GLU A 40 17.51 14.71 7.19
N ASN A 41 16.17 14.63 7.07
CA ASN A 41 15.35 15.81 6.78
C ASN A 41 15.51 16.91 7.83
N VAL A 42 15.72 16.54 9.09
CA VAL A 42 15.96 17.47 10.19
C VAL A 42 17.43 17.81 10.33
N ASP A 43 18.32 16.80 10.25
CA ASP A 43 19.76 16.97 10.44
C ASP A 43 20.38 17.87 9.39
N SER A 44 19.82 17.93 8.19
CA SER A 44 20.27 18.83 7.11
C SER A 44 19.96 20.32 7.37
N GLY A 45 19.16 20.62 8.41
CA GLY A 45 18.87 22.00 8.83
C GLY A 45 17.81 22.74 8.01
N GLY A 46 17.26 22.13 6.96
CA GLY A 46 16.27 22.78 6.09
C GLY A 46 14.81 22.56 6.48
N TYR A 47 14.53 21.65 7.42
CA TYR A 47 13.18 21.32 7.80
C TYR A 47 12.57 22.37 8.76
N ARG A 48 11.39 22.87 8.40
CA ARG A 48 10.67 23.91 9.17
C ARG A 48 9.36 23.43 9.79
N GLY A 49 8.98 22.17 9.56
CA GLY A 49 7.71 21.63 10.04
C GLY A 49 7.77 21.11 11.46
N THR A 50 6.70 20.44 11.87
CA THR A 50 6.57 19.81 13.19
C THR A 50 7.50 18.60 13.32
N THR A 51 8.16 18.47 14.46
CA THR A 51 9.02 17.34 14.78
C THR A 51 8.42 16.46 15.87
N GLN A 52 8.92 15.24 15.96
CA GLN A 52 8.64 14.30 17.07
C GLN A 52 9.95 13.66 17.52
N THR A 53 9.96 13.17 18.76
CA THR A 53 11.10 12.44 19.32
C THR A 53 10.75 10.96 19.37
N ASP A 54 11.62 10.09 18.84
CA ASP A 54 11.43 8.66 18.92
C ASP A 54 11.87 8.09 20.28
N ARG A 55 11.68 6.78 20.49
CA ARG A 55 12.05 6.10 21.74
C ARG A 55 13.56 6.13 22.04
N TYR A 56 14.38 6.47 21.04
CA TYR A 56 15.82 6.58 21.21
C TYR A 56 16.28 8.03 21.41
N GLY A 57 15.35 8.97 21.60
CA GLY A 57 15.64 10.38 21.80
C GLY A 57 16.03 11.15 20.52
N ARG A 58 15.82 10.55 19.34
CA ARG A 58 16.15 11.19 18.06
C ARG A 58 15.01 12.06 17.56
N THR A 59 15.35 13.24 17.06
CA THR A 59 14.39 14.17 16.48
C THR A 59 14.13 13.82 15.02
N LEU A 60 12.87 13.70 14.64
CA LEU A 60 12.38 13.33 13.31
C LEU A 60 11.28 14.29 12.90
N PRO A 61 11.03 14.50 11.60
CA PRO A 61 9.77 15.11 11.18
C PRO A 61 8.59 14.27 11.72
N LYS A 62 7.52 14.95 12.09
CA LYS A 62 6.31 14.25 12.53
C LYS A 62 5.83 13.31 11.44
N ALA A 63 5.54 12.06 11.77
CA ALA A 63 5.04 11.07 10.83
C ALA A 63 3.70 11.52 10.21
N ALA A 64 3.55 11.27 8.93
CA ALA A 64 2.28 11.48 8.24
C ALA A 64 1.34 10.30 8.53
N HIS A 65 0.08 10.61 8.76
CA HIS A 65 -0.93 9.60 9.07
C HIS A 65 -2.27 10.01 8.45
N GLY A 66 -2.98 9.05 7.89
CA GLY A 66 -4.31 9.30 7.35
C GLY A 66 -5.10 8.02 7.13
N THR A 67 -6.40 8.19 7.04
CA THR A 67 -7.34 7.11 6.77
C THR A 67 -8.26 7.53 5.63
N VAL A 68 -8.55 6.61 4.73
CA VAL A 68 -9.53 6.80 3.67
C VAL A 68 -10.64 5.76 3.81
N ARG A 69 -11.89 6.20 3.63
CA ARG A 69 -13.06 5.33 3.57
C ARG A 69 -13.40 5.07 2.12
N LEU A 70 -13.67 3.81 1.81
CA LEU A 70 -14.16 3.38 0.50
C LEU A 70 -15.70 3.34 0.55
N GLU A 71 -16.36 3.68 -0.55
CA GLU A 71 -17.83 3.71 -0.61
C GLU A 71 -18.44 2.33 -0.37
N VAL A 72 -17.78 1.30 -0.93
CA VAL A 72 -18.23 -0.09 -0.86
C VAL A 72 -17.07 -0.95 -0.39
N PRO A 73 -17.29 -1.91 0.55
CA PRO A 73 -16.26 -2.87 0.89
C PRO A 73 -15.77 -3.62 -0.35
N THR A 74 -14.46 -3.73 -0.50
CA THR A 74 -13.85 -4.29 -1.70
C THR A 74 -12.52 -4.98 -1.43
N ASN A 75 -12.11 -5.87 -2.33
CA ASN A 75 -10.76 -6.37 -2.47
C ASN A 75 -10.21 -6.17 -3.90
N LEU A 76 -10.86 -5.29 -4.68
CA LEU A 76 -10.40 -4.98 -6.03
C LEU A 76 -9.10 -4.18 -5.99
N GLY A 77 -8.09 -4.68 -6.69
CA GLY A 77 -6.77 -4.07 -6.73
C GLY A 77 -6.78 -2.66 -7.28
N SER A 78 -7.60 -2.38 -8.30
CA SER A 78 -7.75 -1.04 -8.87
C SER A 78 -8.15 -0.02 -7.80
N GLN A 79 -9.11 -0.36 -6.95
CA GLN A 79 -9.60 0.54 -5.89
C GLN A 79 -8.61 0.65 -4.74
N ILE A 80 -8.08 -0.48 -4.26
CA ILE A 80 -7.14 -0.49 -3.15
C ILE A 80 -5.85 0.27 -3.52
N VAL A 81 -5.30 0.02 -4.70
CA VAL A 81 -4.08 0.70 -5.18
C VAL A 81 -4.33 2.19 -5.38
N GLU A 82 -5.38 2.55 -6.10
CA GLU A 82 -5.70 3.95 -6.38
C GLU A 82 -5.90 4.75 -5.10
N GLN A 83 -6.71 4.24 -4.16
CA GLN A 83 -6.99 4.94 -2.92
C GLN A 83 -5.76 5.04 -2.01
N SER A 84 -4.94 4.00 -1.98
CA SER A 84 -3.69 4.02 -1.20
C SER A 84 -2.70 5.06 -1.72
N VAL A 85 -2.52 5.14 -3.04
CA VAL A 85 -1.61 6.13 -3.66
C VAL A 85 -2.15 7.55 -3.49
N LYS A 86 -3.46 7.77 -3.68
CA LYS A 86 -4.10 9.07 -3.43
C LYS A 86 -3.93 9.50 -1.97
N LEU A 87 -4.12 8.58 -1.03
CA LEU A 87 -3.93 8.86 0.39
C LEU A 87 -2.48 9.26 0.68
N PHE A 88 -1.52 8.52 0.13
CA PHE A 88 -0.10 8.83 0.28
C PHE A 88 0.22 10.26 -0.21
N ARG A 89 -0.26 10.63 -1.39
CA ARG A 89 -0.01 11.96 -1.95
C ARG A 89 -0.69 13.07 -1.14
N ARG A 90 -1.84 12.78 -0.54
CA ARG A 90 -2.56 13.74 0.29
C ARG A 90 -1.87 14.02 1.62
N ILE A 91 -1.32 13.01 2.28
CA ILE A 91 -0.79 13.13 3.65
C ILE A 91 0.70 13.45 3.71
N THR A 92 1.45 13.21 2.63
CA THR A 92 2.91 13.37 2.65
C THR A 92 3.38 14.70 2.08
N ASP A 93 4.52 15.15 2.59
CA ASP A 93 5.28 16.27 2.02
C ASP A 93 6.22 15.71 0.95
N PRO A 94 6.08 16.10 -0.34
CA PRO A 94 6.91 15.58 -1.41
C PRO A 94 8.40 15.97 -1.31
N ALA A 95 8.73 16.97 -0.52
CA ALA A 95 10.11 17.41 -0.32
C ALA A 95 10.89 16.53 0.66
N LEU A 96 10.21 15.71 1.45
CA LEU A 96 10.84 14.90 2.50
C LEU A 96 11.14 13.49 2.02
N THR A 97 12.30 12.97 2.46
CA THR A 97 12.64 11.56 2.23
C THR A 97 11.92 10.67 3.24
N VAL A 98 11.44 9.53 2.76
CA VAL A 98 10.64 8.57 3.50
C VAL A 98 11.51 7.42 3.97
N ARG A 99 11.29 6.98 5.20
CA ARG A 99 11.99 5.84 5.80
C ARG A 99 11.10 4.64 6.03
N ARG A 100 9.85 4.86 6.45
CA ARG A 100 8.94 3.77 6.84
C ARG A 100 7.55 4.01 6.29
N ILE A 101 6.90 2.93 5.87
CA ILE A 101 5.52 2.95 5.39
C ILE A 101 4.77 1.78 6.02
N ASN A 102 3.60 2.05 6.60
CA ASN A 102 2.66 1.04 7.05
C ASN A 102 1.32 1.27 6.38
N LEU A 103 0.79 0.25 5.73
CA LEU A 103 -0.55 0.26 5.15
C LEU A 103 -1.39 -0.81 5.82
N THR A 104 -2.55 -0.41 6.34
CA THR A 104 -3.44 -1.30 7.08
C THR A 104 -4.86 -1.24 6.52
N ALA A 105 -5.46 -2.41 6.31
CA ALA A 105 -6.89 -2.52 6.04
C ALA A 105 -7.65 -2.59 7.36
N ASN A 106 -8.62 -1.68 7.52
CA ASN A 106 -9.50 -1.65 8.69
C ASN A 106 -10.87 -2.21 8.30
N ARG A 107 -11.69 -2.53 9.30
CA ARG A 107 -13.07 -2.98 9.09
C ARG A 107 -13.16 -4.12 8.08
N VAL A 108 -12.22 -5.04 8.18
CA VAL A 108 -12.17 -6.21 7.31
C VAL A 108 -13.33 -7.14 7.64
N GLN A 109 -14.03 -7.60 6.61
CA GLN A 109 -15.16 -8.50 6.75
C GLN A 109 -15.14 -9.57 5.64
N GLU A 110 -15.92 -10.62 5.81
CA GLU A 110 -16.01 -11.66 4.79
C GLU A 110 -16.61 -11.12 3.50
N ASP A 111 -16.04 -11.54 2.36
CA ASP A 111 -16.61 -11.26 1.06
C ASP A 111 -17.85 -12.16 0.87
N ALA A 112 -19.02 -11.57 1.01
CA ALA A 112 -20.28 -12.28 0.90
C ALA A 112 -20.68 -12.65 -0.55
N GLY A 113 -19.82 -12.28 -1.54
CA GLY A 113 -20.12 -12.48 -2.95
C GLY A 113 -21.29 -11.63 -3.46
N VAL A 114 -21.80 -10.74 -2.62
CA VAL A 114 -22.89 -9.83 -3.00
C VAL A 114 -22.26 -8.64 -3.70
N GLU A 115 -22.44 -8.58 -5.00
CA GLU A 115 -22.11 -7.38 -5.76
C GLU A 115 -23.11 -6.29 -5.40
N GLN A 116 -22.63 -5.21 -4.80
CA GLN A 116 -23.44 -4.02 -4.70
C GLN A 116 -23.49 -3.38 -6.09
N VAL A 117 -24.67 -3.42 -6.69
CA VAL A 117 -24.92 -2.75 -7.95
C VAL A 117 -24.94 -1.25 -7.67
N ASP A 118 -23.81 -0.60 -7.90
CA ASP A 118 -23.74 0.86 -7.91
C ASP A 118 -23.91 1.31 -9.36
N LEU A 119 -24.81 2.27 -9.58
CA LEU A 119 -25.05 2.87 -10.90
C LEU A 119 -23.78 3.53 -11.49
N PHE A 120 -22.79 3.82 -10.68
CA PHE A 120 -21.54 4.46 -11.08
C PHE A 120 -20.39 3.49 -11.34
N HIS A 121 -20.57 2.18 -11.11
CA HIS A 121 -19.54 1.18 -11.30
C HIS A 121 -19.97 0.14 -12.32
N ASP A 122 -19.09 -0.18 -13.26
CA ASP A 122 -19.33 -1.23 -14.24
C ASP A 122 -19.12 -2.60 -13.59
N THR A 123 -20.21 -3.31 -13.32
CA THR A 123 -20.23 -4.64 -12.69
C THR A 123 -19.46 -5.67 -13.53
N GLN A 124 -19.58 -5.63 -14.86
CA GLN A 124 -18.87 -6.57 -15.74
C GLN A 124 -17.36 -6.35 -15.68
N LYS A 125 -16.93 -5.11 -15.64
CA LYS A 125 -15.52 -4.74 -15.49
C LYS A 125 -14.96 -5.21 -14.15
N GLN A 126 -15.72 -5.06 -13.08
CA GLN A 126 -15.34 -5.52 -11.74
C GLN A 126 -15.23 -7.03 -11.66
N GLU A 127 -16.18 -7.78 -12.23
CA GLU A 127 -16.12 -9.24 -12.30
C GLU A 127 -14.91 -9.73 -13.08
N LYS A 128 -14.61 -9.10 -14.19
CA LYS A 128 -13.45 -9.40 -15.01
C LYS A 128 -12.15 -9.17 -14.24
N GLU A 129 -12.08 -8.07 -13.51
CA GLU A 129 -10.94 -7.75 -12.65
C GLU A 129 -10.79 -8.77 -11.52
N LYS A 130 -11.87 -9.15 -10.84
CA LYS A 130 -11.85 -10.18 -9.79
C LYS A 130 -11.33 -11.52 -10.31
N ARG A 131 -11.79 -11.95 -11.49
CA ARG A 131 -11.30 -13.19 -12.11
C ARG A 131 -9.82 -13.12 -12.44
N LEU A 132 -9.38 -11.99 -12.97
CA LEU A 132 -7.95 -11.76 -13.25
C LEU A 132 -7.12 -11.81 -11.97
N GLN A 133 -7.57 -11.15 -10.90
CA GLN A 133 -6.89 -11.17 -9.60
C GLN A 133 -6.77 -12.58 -9.04
N GLN A 134 -7.83 -13.38 -9.13
CA GLN A 134 -7.81 -14.78 -8.68
C GLN A 134 -6.81 -15.60 -9.49
N THR A 135 -6.78 -15.41 -10.81
CA THR A 135 -5.81 -16.09 -11.67
C THR A 135 -4.38 -15.70 -11.32
N MET A 136 -4.13 -14.42 -11.09
CA MET A 136 -2.81 -13.92 -10.69
C MET A 136 -2.38 -14.48 -9.31
N LEU A 137 -3.32 -14.57 -8.37
CA LEU A 137 -3.07 -15.17 -7.06
C LEU A 137 -2.72 -16.65 -7.19
N ASP A 138 -3.45 -17.41 -7.99
CA ASP A 138 -3.20 -18.83 -8.23
C ASP A 138 -1.82 -19.05 -8.85
N ILE A 139 -1.41 -18.21 -9.79
CA ILE A 139 -0.07 -18.25 -10.38
C ILE A 139 1.01 -17.92 -9.35
N ARG A 140 0.79 -16.90 -8.52
CA ARG A 140 1.72 -16.56 -7.41
C ARG A 140 1.91 -17.72 -6.45
N ASN A 141 0.82 -18.35 -6.04
CA ASN A 141 0.86 -19.48 -5.10
C ASN A 141 1.56 -20.70 -5.71
N ARG A 142 1.41 -20.89 -7.02
CA ARG A 142 1.95 -22.05 -7.73
C ARG A 142 3.44 -21.89 -8.10
N PHE A 143 3.85 -20.69 -8.53
CA PHE A 143 5.18 -20.42 -9.11
C PHE A 143 6.05 -19.48 -8.27
N GLY A 144 5.57 -19.01 -7.12
CA GLY A 144 6.29 -18.12 -6.22
C GLY A 144 5.90 -16.65 -6.34
N LYS A 145 6.26 -15.90 -5.32
CA LYS A 145 5.83 -14.50 -5.14
C LYS A 145 6.33 -13.53 -6.22
N ASN A 146 7.39 -13.87 -6.93
CA ASN A 146 7.99 -13.00 -7.94
C ASN A 146 7.53 -13.32 -9.36
N ALA A 147 6.66 -14.33 -9.55
CA ALA A 147 6.27 -14.83 -10.88
C ALA A 147 5.49 -13.81 -11.72
N LEU A 148 4.73 -12.92 -11.07
CA LEU A 148 3.87 -11.92 -11.72
C LEU A 148 4.16 -10.51 -11.19
N LEU A 149 5.40 -10.05 -11.32
CA LEU A 149 5.72 -8.66 -11.03
C LEU A 149 5.28 -7.78 -12.20
N LYS A 150 4.51 -6.73 -11.89
CA LYS A 150 4.16 -5.72 -12.89
C LYS A 150 5.42 -4.96 -13.33
N ALA A 151 5.39 -4.42 -14.56
CA ALA A 151 6.53 -3.69 -15.10
C ALA A 151 7.04 -2.56 -14.18
N SER A 152 6.13 -1.84 -13.50
CA SER A 152 6.47 -0.80 -12.54
C SER A 152 7.30 -1.30 -11.35
N SER A 153 7.20 -2.58 -11.01
CA SER A 153 7.97 -3.17 -9.90
C SER A 153 9.44 -3.40 -10.24
N TYR A 154 9.81 -3.31 -11.50
CA TYR A 154 11.20 -3.37 -11.95
C TYR A 154 11.87 -2.01 -12.08
N GLU A 155 11.12 -0.92 -11.91
CA GLU A 155 11.66 0.43 -11.95
C GLU A 155 12.63 0.68 -10.78
N GLU A 156 13.54 1.61 -10.96
CA GLU A 156 14.48 2.02 -9.92
C GLU A 156 13.70 2.51 -8.68
N GLY A 157 13.98 1.93 -7.53
CA GLY A 157 13.33 2.23 -6.26
C GLY A 157 12.24 1.27 -5.84
N ALA A 158 11.75 0.41 -6.74
CA ALA A 158 10.83 -0.65 -6.37
C ALA A 158 11.54 -1.74 -5.56
N THR A 159 10.91 -2.24 -4.51
CA THR A 159 11.55 -3.12 -3.53
C THR A 159 10.82 -4.44 -3.31
N MET A 160 9.78 -4.74 -4.11
CA MET A 160 8.96 -5.94 -3.91
C MET A 160 9.79 -7.23 -3.93
N ARG A 161 10.73 -7.37 -4.85
CA ARG A 161 11.58 -8.56 -4.92
C ARG A 161 12.42 -8.74 -3.66
N GLN A 162 12.97 -7.65 -3.14
CA GLN A 162 13.75 -7.68 -1.91
C GLN A 162 12.87 -7.99 -0.71
N ARG A 163 11.68 -7.38 -0.61
CA ARG A 163 10.75 -7.61 0.48
C ARG A 163 10.22 -9.05 0.50
N ASN A 164 10.03 -9.67 -0.66
CA ASN A 164 9.62 -11.08 -0.76
C ASN A 164 10.67 -12.04 -0.22
N GLY A 165 11.93 -11.63 -0.16
CA GLY A 165 13.03 -12.38 0.43
C GLY A 165 13.25 -12.11 1.93
N GLN A 166 12.39 -11.33 2.58
CA GLN A 166 12.51 -10.96 3.99
C GLN A 166 11.50 -11.70 4.85
N ILE A 167 11.92 -12.03 6.08
CA ILE A 167 11.06 -12.59 7.12
C ILE A 167 10.99 -11.57 8.25
N GLY A 168 9.79 -11.11 8.60
CA GLY A 168 9.60 -10.13 9.66
C GLY A 168 10.36 -8.82 9.46
N GLY A 169 10.60 -8.42 8.20
CA GLY A 169 11.33 -7.21 7.85
C GLY A 169 12.84 -7.37 7.73
N HIS A 170 13.35 -8.59 7.88
CA HIS A 170 14.78 -8.92 7.76
C HIS A 170 15.00 -9.91 6.63
N LYS A 171 16.22 -9.92 6.07
CA LYS A 171 16.58 -10.96 5.09
C LYS A 171 16.61 -12.31 5.77
N ALA A 172 16.01 -13.25 5.09
CA ALA A 172 16.07 -14.64 5.52
C ALA A 172 17.50 -15.21 5.42
#